data_052960bd1ce51bf40fc3f0ed1ca455a3
#
_entry.id   052960bd1ce51bf40fc3f0ed1ca455a3
#
_cell.length_a   1.000
_cell.length_b   1.000
_cell.length_c   1.000
_cell.angle_alpha   90.00
_cell.angle_beta   90.00
_cell.angle_gamma   90.00
#
_symmetry.space_group_name_H-M   'P 1'
#
loop_
_entity.id
_entity.type
_entity.pdbx_description
1 polymer ?
#
loop_
_entity_poly.entity_id
_entity_poly.type
_entity_poly.pdbx_seq_one_letter_code
_entity_poly.pdbx_strand_id
1 'polypeptide(L)'
;MNRTNICKNIVQSIKDYITDQVKLEPHRVEKHFVRRRKLSLLQVIIYLFFSSKASMFQNLSQIREELGTLSFPDVSKQALSKARQFINPSLFKELDYLSVDLFYSQIPSRKLWQGYHLFAVDGSRIELPNSKSTFDFFGEMSSYPDPNRRYTMGLASIIYDVLDDYILHASIHKFLSSERAAALEHLKVLEDMGLYNNSIIIFDRGYYSEDMFRYCVEHGHLCVMRLKEGINLSKKCNGDMISILQGTSKEGTSDVPIRVLEIPLDDGTKEYLATNLFDPAVTKDMFRELYFYRW
;
A
#
# COMPACT_ATOMS: atom_id res chain seq x y z
N MET A 1 1.91 23.36 -11.75
CA MET A 1 2.26 23.71 -10.34
C MET A 1 3.49 22.91 -9.95
N ASN A 2 4.43 23.46 -9.16
CA ASN A 2 5.62 22.71 -8.74
C ASN A 2 5.21 21.71 -7.63
N ARG A 3 5.85 20.54 -7.55
CA ARG A 3 5.59 19.48 -6.54
C ARG A 3 5.56 19.99 -5.10
N THR A 4 6.47 20.91 -4.75
CA THR A 4 6.50 21.54 -3.42
C THR A 4 5.18 22.25 -3.07
N ASN A 5 4.57 22.90 -4.06
CA ASN A 5 3.29 23.59 -3.85
C ASN A 5 2.13 22.59 -3.72
N ILE A 6 2.17 21.47 -4.47
CA ILE A 6 1.21 20.38 -4.33
C ILE A 6 1.27 19.80 -2.92
N CYS A 7 2.48 19.47 -2.44
CA CYS A 7 2.67 18.98 -1.06
C CYS A 7 2.16 19.98 0.00
N LYS A 8 2.43 21.28 -0.19
CA LYS A 8 1.90 22.32 0.71
C LYS A 8 0.37 22.35 0.72
N ASN A 9 -0.26 22.24 -0.45
CA ASN A 9 -1.71 22.21 -0.56
C ASN A 9 -2.31 20.97 0.09
N ILE A 10 -1.70 19.80 -0.11
CA ILE A 10 -2.13 18.55 0.54
C ILE A 10 -2.05 18.70 2.07
N VAL A 11 -0.91 19.18 2.59
CA VAL A 11 -0.74 19.42 4.03
C VAL A 11 -1.77 20.42 4.55
N GLN A 12 -2.04 21.49 3.81
CA GLN A 12 -3.06 22.47 4.21
C GLN A 12 -4.46 21.86 4.21
N SER A 13 -4.81 21.10 3.19
CA SER A 13 -6.12 20.42 3.10
C SER A 13 -6.31 19.39 4.22
N ILE A 14 -5.26 18.64 4.57
CA ILE A 14 -5.28 17.74 5.73
C ILE A 14 -5.49 18.53 7.03
N LYS A 15 -4.78 19.67 7.21
CA LYS A 15 -5.00 20.54 8.38
C LYS A 15 -6.43 21.05 8.45
N ASP A 16 -6.98 21.51 7.34
CA ASP A 16 -8.35 22.00 7.27
C ASP A 16 -9.35 20.89 7.59
N TYR A 17 -9.10 19.68 7.10
CA TYR A 17 -9.94 18.51 7.40
C TYR A 17 -9.93 18.18 8.90
N ILE A 18 -8.74 18.04 9.51
CA ILE A 18 -8.63 17.63 10.93
C ILE A 18 -8.98 18.74 11.93
N THR A 19 -9.14 19.98 11.48
CA THR A 19 -9.63 21.09 12.31
C THR A 19 -11.14 21.29 12.21
N ASP A 20 -11.78 20.74 11.17
CA ASP A 20 -13.22 20.80 10.96
C ASP A 20 -13.95 19.78 11.84
N GLN A 21 -14.71 20.28 12.84
CA GLN A 21 -15.43 19.44 13.78
C GLN A 21 -16.53 18.60 13.12
N VAL A 22 -17.15 19.09 12.04
CA VAL A 22 -18.19 18.37 11.31
C VAL A 22 -17.60 17.17 10.57
N LYS A 23 -16.45 17.38 9.90
CA LYS A 23 -15.73 16.29 9.22
C LYS A 23 -15.18 15.24 10.18
N LEU A 24 -14.78 15.64 11.38
CA LEU A 24 -14.24 14.71 12.39
C LEU A 24 -15.32 13.92 13.13
N GLU A 25 -16.57 14.35 13.11
CA GLU A 25 -17.64 13.69 13.87
C GLU A 25 -17.83 12.20 13.54
N PRO A 26 -17.83 11.76 12.27
CA PRO A 26 -17.98 10.36 11.91
C PRO A 26 -16.81 9.47 12.37
N HIS A 27 -15.66 10.09 12.65
CA HIS A 27 -14.43 9.38 13.04
C HIS A 27 -14.24 9.26 14.56
N ARG A 28 -15.22 9.68 15.33
CA ARG A 28 -15.26 9.46 16.79
C ARG A 28 -15.97 8.16 17.10
N VAL A 29 -15.42 7.39 18.03
CA VAL A 29 -16.13 6.22 18.56
C VAL A 29 -17.16 6.71 19.56
N GLU A 30 -18.45 6.54 19.24
CA GLU A 30 -19.61 6.88 20.08
C GLU A 30 -19.56 8.29 20.72
N LYS A 31 -19.76 8.35 22.05
CA LYS A 31 -19.81 9.59 22.82
C LYS A 31 -18.45 10.11 23.30
N HIS A 32 -17.35 9.62 22.68
CA HIS A 32 -16.01 10.08 23.03
C HIS A 32 -15.68 11.45 22.39
N PHE A 33 -14.81 12.21 23.04
CA PHE A 33 -14.40 13.58 22.64
C PHE A 33 -15.52 14.63 22.55
N VAL A 34 -16.70 14.34 23.12
CA VAL A 34 -17.83 15.28 23.16
C VAL A 34 -17.65 16.34 24.27
N ARG A 35 -17.02 15.95 25.38
CA ARG A 35 -16.80 16.85 26.51
C ARG A 35 -15.45 17.55 26.40
N ARG A 36 -15.38 18.80 26.81
CA ARG A 36 -14.13 19.57 26.89
C ARG A 36 -13.19 18.95 27.93
N ARG A 37 -12.24 18.15 27.50
CA ARG A 37 -11.21 17.51 28.33
C ARG A 37 -9.84 18.03 27.95
N LYS A 38 -8.79 17.67 28.74
CA LYS A 38 -7.40 18.07 28.44
C LYS A 38 -6.94 17.64 27.06
N LEU A 39 -7.32 16.44 26.60
CA LEU A 39 -7.04 15.95 25.25
C LEU A 39 -8.29 16.08 24.38
N SER A 40 -8.19 16.84 23.32
CA SER A 40 -9.15 16.87 22.20
C SER A 40 -8.85 15.79 21.18
N LEU A 41 -9.82 15.50 20.31
CA LEU A 41 -9.61 14.60 19.17
C LEU A 41 -8.46 15.08 18.28
N LEU A 42 -8.41 16.37 17.95
CA LEU A 42 -7.35 16.97 17.16
C LEU A 42 -5.95 16.73 17.76
N GLN A 43 -5.79 16.90 19.07
CA GLN A 43 -4.49 16.67 19.73
C GLN A 43 -4.05 15.20 19.66
N VAL A 44 -4.98 14.26 19.75
CA VAL A 44 -4.65 12.84 19.58
C VAL A 44 -4.26 12.54 18.13
N ILE A 45 -4.94 13.13 17.14
CA ILE A 45 -4.59 13.00 15.72
C ILE A 45 -3.19 13.58 15.47
N ILE A 46 -2.92 14.79 15.96
CA ILE A 46 -1.59 15.42 15.85
C ILE A 46 -0.52 14.51 16.44
N TYR A 47 -0.77 13.95 17.64
CA TYR A 47 0.18 13.01 18.23
C TYR A 47 0.46 11.82 17.33
N LEU A 48 -0.56 11.22 16.70
CA LEU A 48 -0.38 10.06 15.83
C LEU A 48 0.44 10.39 14.57
N PHE A 49 0.29 11.59 14.02
CA PHE A 49 1.11 12.03 12.88
C PHE A 49 2.57 12.34 13.26
N PHE A 50 2.81 12.87 14.44
CA PHE A 50 4.16 13.24 14.91
C PHE A 50 4.87 12.10 15.65
N SER A 51 4.19 11.00 15.97
CA SER A 51 4.81 9.90 16.71
C SER A 51 5.86 9.18 15.88
N SER A 52 7.02 9.00 16.46
CA SER A 52 8.16 8.26 15.90
C SER A 52 8.27 6.86 16.54
N LYS A 53 9.33 6.11 16.18
CA LYS A 53 9.68 4.83 16.84
C LYS A 53 10.13 4.98 18.30
N ALA A 54 10.24 6.22 18.80
CA ALA A 54 10.60 6.51 20.18
C ALA A 54 9.49 6.09 21.16
N SER A 55 9.82 6.06 22.46
CA SER A 55 8.81 5.77 23.47
C SER A 55 7.70 6.83 23.48
N MET A 56 6.51 6.44 23.92
CA MET A 56 5.38 7.38 24.05
C MET A 56 5.72 8.60 24.92
N PHE A 57 6.56 8.43 25.92
CA PHE A 57 7.03 9.53 26.77
C PHE A 57 7.91 10.51 25.99
N GLN A 58 8.86 10.01 25.22
CA GLN A 58 9.74 10.84 24.39
C GLN A 58 8.95 11.57 23.30
N ASN A 59 8.03 10.89 22.61
CA ASN A 59 7.16 11.53 21.64
C ASN A 59 6.30 12.63 22.25
N LEU A 60 5.73 12.42 23.44
CA LEU A 60 4.98 13.47 24.15
C LEU A 60 5.84 14.66 24.54
N SER A 61 7.09 14.42 24.98
CA SER A 61 8.02 15.49 25.31
C SER A 61 8.41 16.30 24.08
N GLN A 62 8.73 15.63 22.99
CA GLN A 62 9.10 16.27 21.73
C GLN A 62 7.96 17.12 21.15
N ILE A 63 6.74 16.58 21.11
CA ILE A 63 5.57 17.32 20.60
C ILE A 63 5.31 18.57 21.43
N ARG A 64 5.48 18.50 22.74
CA ARG A 64 5.32 19.67 23.61
C ARG A 64 6.41 20.71 23.42
N GLU A 65 7.62 20.27 23.16
CA GLU A 65 8.74 21.16 22.85
C GLU A 65 8.52 21.89 21.53
N GLU A 66 8.08 21.18 20.49
CA GLU A 66 7.87 21.72 19.15
C GLU A 66 6.63 22.61 19.03
N LEU A 67 5.50 22.19 19.62
CA LEU A 67 4.21 22.89 19.50
C LEU A 67 3.92 23.86 20.66
N GLY A 68 4.71 23.82 21.73
CA GLY A 68 4.49 24.56 22.96
C GLY A 68 3.40 23.97 23.86
N THR A 69 3.51 24.24 25.16
CA THR A 69 2.62 23.72 26.20
C THR A 69 1.16 24.22 26.09
N LEU A 70 0.94 25.35 25.42
CA LEU A 70 -0.40 25.89 25.15
C LEU A 70 -1.13 25.12 24.05
N SER A 71 -0.39 24.56 23.10
CA SER A 71 -0.97 23.82 21.95
C SER A 71 -1.12 22.34 22.25
N PHE A 72 -0.23 21.76 23.06
CA PHE A 72 -0.32 20.37 23.45
C PHE A 72 -0.25 20.21 24.99
N PRO A 73 -1.32 19.72 25.62
CA PRO A 73 -1.44 19.68 27.08
C PRO A 73 -0.51 18.65 27.73
N ASP A 74 -0.16 18.89 28.99
CA ASP A 74 0.52 17.87 29.79
C ASP A 74 -0.41 16.75 30.17
N VAL A 75 -0.22 15.59 29.57
CA VAL A 75 -1.03 14.39 29.77
C VAL A 75 -0.13 13.18 29.98
N SER A 76 -0.63 12.22 30.77
CA SER A 76 0.08 10.94 30.96
C SER A 76 -0.01 10.07 29.71
N LYS A 77 0.99 9.21 29.55
CA LYS A 77 0.98 8.17 28.48
C LYS A 77 -0.27 7.27 28.55
N GLN A 78 -0.78 7.00 29.75
CA GLN A 78 -2.00 6.21 29.95
C GLN A 78 -3.25 6.94 29.41
N ALA A 79 -3.37 8.23 29.68
CA ALA A 79 -4.47 9.04 29.16
C ALA A 79 -4.47 9.09 27.63
N LEU A 80 -3.32 9.30 27.03
CA LEU A 80 -3.15 9.29 25.58
C LEU A 80 -3.43 7.90 24.98
N SER A 81 -2.85 6.84 25.58
CA SER A 81 -3.08 5.45 25.13
C SER A 81 -4.56 5.08 25.16
N LYS A 82 -5.30 5.54 26.18
CA LYS A 82 -6.74 5.34 26.26
C LYS A 82 -7.49 6.19 25.24
N ALA A 83 -7.09 7.44 25.04
CA ALA A 83 -7.79 8.35 24.13
C ALA A 83 -7.71 7.90 22.67
N ARG A 84 -6.54 7.44 22.20
CA ARG A 84 -6.35 6.97 20.81
C ARG A 84 -7.25 5.80 20.40
N GLN A 85 -7.72 4.99 21.36
CA GLN A 85 -8.62 3.87 21.09
C GLN A 85 -10.02 4.31 20.61
N PHE A 86 -10.35 5.58 20.77
CA PHE A 86 -11.64 6.16 20.42
C PHE A 86 -11.62 6.96 19.11
N ILE A 87 -10.58 6.78 18.29
CA ILE A 87 -10.53 7.27 16.93
C ILE A 87 -10.86 6.11 15.99
N ASN A 88 -11.83 6.32 15.10
CA ASN A 88 -12.10 5.36 14.05
C ASN A 88 -10.98 5.41 13.00
N PRO A 89 -10.35 4.27 12.67
CA PRO A 89 -9.31 4.20 11.62
C PRO A 89 -9.77 4.72 10.25
N SER A 90 -11.06 4.80 9.97
CA SER A 90 -11.61 5.38 8.73
C SER A 90 -11.11 6.79 8.45
N LEU A 91 -10.79 7.57 9.51
CA LEU A 91 -10.16 8.89 9.36
C LEU A 91 -8.91 8.84 8.48
N PHE A 92 -8.02 7.89 8.78
CA PHE A 92 -6.74 7.80 8.06
C PHE A 92 -6.93 7.36 6.61
N LYS A 93 -7.92 6.50 6.34
CA LYS A 93 -8.31 6.13 4.97
C LYS A 93 -8.83 7.33 4.18
N GLU A 94 -9.68 8.15 4.79
CA GLU A 94 -10.20 9.35 4.12
C GLU A 94 -9.12 10.40 3.87
N LEU A 95 -8.19 10.58 4.82
CA LEU A 95 -7.05 11.48 4.63
C LEU A 95 -6.10 10.98 3.54
N ASP A 96 -5.92 9.66 3.41
CA ASP A 96 -5.16 9.03 2.34
C ASP A 96 -5.83 9.33 0.98
N TYR A 97 -7.12 9.03 0.83
CA TYR A 97 -7.88 9.33 -0.38
C TYR A 97 -7.84 10.82 -0.75
N LEU A 98 -8.02 11.71 0.24
CA LEU A 98 -7.90 13.15 0.02
C LEU A 98 -6.51 13.53 -0.52
N SER A 99 -5.45 12.93 0.03
CA SER A 99 -4.09 13.24 -0.39
C SER A 99 -3.79 12.75 -1.80
N VAL A 100 -4.28 11.57 -2.17
CA VAL A 100 -4.14 10.98 -3.51
C VAL A 100 -4.91 11.79 -4.54
N ASP A 101 -6.17 12.11 -4.27
CA ASP A 101 -7.02 12.92 -5.16
C ASP A 101 -6.39 14.30 -5.42
N LEU A 102 -5.95 14.99 -4.37
CA LEU A 102 -5.27 16.28 -4.50
C LEU A 102 -3.95 16.19 -5.26
N PHE A 103 -3.18 15.11 -5.05
CA PHE A 103 -1.94 14.92 -5.78
C PHE A 103 -2.21 14.81 -7.28
N TYR A 104 -3.08 13.89 -7.67
CA TYR A 104 -3.33 13.63 -9.09
C TYR A 104 -4.15 14.70 -9.79
N SER A 105 -5.04 15.42 -9.09
CA SER A 105 -5.79 16.54 -9.67
C SER A 105 -4.94 17.79 -9.90
N GLN A 106 -3.86 17.98 -9.14
CA GLN A 106 -3.03 19.18 -9.18
C GLN A 106 -1.71 19.01 -9.93
N ILE A 107 -1.27 17.77 -10.18
CA ILE A 107 -0.03 17.53 -10.92
C ILE A 107 -0.23 17.89 -12.41
N PRO A 108 0.57 18.81 -12.98
CA PRO A 108 0.34 19.30 -14.35
C PRO A 108 0.59 18.24 -15.42
N SER A 109 1.56 17.37 -15.18
CA SER A 109 1.84 16.21 -16.03
C SER A 109 2.40 15.09 -15.14
N ARG A 110 1.79 13.93 -15.22
CA ARG A 110 2.30 12.71 -14.58
C ARG A 110 3.49 12.20 -15.38
N LYS A 111 4.46 11.65 -14.67
CA LYS A 111 5.55 10.94 -15.34
C LYS A 111 5.01 9.66 -15.95
N LEU A 112 5.44 9.38 -17.18
CA LEU A 112 5.02 8.21 -17.94
C LEU A 112 6.24 7.44 -18.43
N TRP A 113 6.14 6.13 -18.40
CA TRP A 113 7.05 5.23 -19.08
C TRP A 113 6.35 4.70 -20.34
N GLN A 114 6.87 5.04 -21.52
CA GLN A 114 6.26 4.66 -22.81
C GLN A 114 4.76 4.98 -22.93
N GLY A 115 4.31 6.06 -22.31
CA GLY A 115 2.90 6.44 -22.30
C GLY A 115 2.07 5.83 -21.16
N TYR A 116 2.64 4.98 -20.33
CA TYR A 116 1.98 4.30 -19.21
C TYR A 116 2.40 4.85 -17.85
N HIS A 117 1.47 4.88 -16.90
CA HIS A 117 1.80 5.03 -15.49
C HIS A 117 2.36 3.71 -14.97
N LEU A 118 3.32 3.76 -14.05
CA LEU A 118 3.87 2.57 -13.42
C LEU A 118 3.50 2.52 -11.95
N PHE A 119 2.75 1.49 -11.59
CA PHE A 119 2.44 1.20 -10.19
C PHE A 119 3.13 -0.08 -9.77
N ALA A 120 3.52 -0.17 -8.51
CA ALA A 120 4.05 -1.41 -7.96
C ALA A 120 3.36 -1.77 -6.66
N VAL A 121 3.15 -3.06 -6.46
CA VAL A 121 2.62 -3.61 -5.21
C VAL A 121 3.76 -4.26 -4.44
N ASP A 122 3.86 -3.92 -3.16
CA ASP A 122 4.80 -4.56 -2.25
C ASP A 122 4.18 -4.86 -0.90
N GLY A 123 4.67 -5.92 -0.25
CA GLY A 123 4.21 -6.37 1.06
C GLY A 123 5.38 -6.62 1.99
N SER A 124 5.27 -6.12 3.22
CA SER A 124 6.26 -6.33 4.27
C SER A 124 5.61 -6.83 5.54
N ARG A 125 6.30 -7.74 6.22
CA ARG A 125 5.88 -8.18 7.55
C ARG A 125 6.45 -7.24 8.59
N ILE A 126 5.58 -6.67 9.41
CA ILE A 126 5.94 -5.71 10.44
C ILE A 126 5.59 -6.26 11.83
N GLU A 127 6.48 -6.03 12.80
CA GLU A 127 6.19 -6.32 14.21
C GLU A 127 5.24 -5.25 14.76
N LEU A 128 4.19 -5.71 15.44
CA LEU A 128 3.17 -4.85 16.02
C LEU A 128 3.34 -4.78 17.55
N PRO A 129 2.82 -3.72 18.21
CA PRO A 129 2.87 -3.63 19.65
C PRO A 129 2.21 -4.83 20.33
N ASN A 130 2.89 -5.43 21.29
CA ASN A 130 2.39 -6.56 22.05
C ASN A 130 1.31 -6.08 23.05
N SER A 131 0.06 -6.30 22.70
CA SER A 131 -1.10 -6.02 23.53
C SER A 131 -2.16 -7.10 23.34
N LYS A 132 -3.08 -7.22 24.30
CA LYS A 132 -4.17 -8.18 24.18
C LYS A 132 -4.96 -7.98 22.88
N SER A 133 -5.32 -6.73 22.55
CA SER A 133 -6.09 -6.42 21.35
C SER A 133 -5.36 -6.76 20.05
N THR A 134 -4.03 -6.57 19.98
CA THR A 134 -3.25 -6.95 18.80
C THR A 134 -3.09 -8.47 18.70
N PHE A 135 -2.90 -9.18 19.79
CA PHE A 135 -2.90 -10.64 19.81
C PHE A 135 -4.25 -11.22 19.37
N ASP A 136 -5.36 -10.69 19.92
CA ASP A 136 -6.71 -11.16 19.59
C ASP A 136 -7.05 -10.96 18.09
N PHE A 137 -6.58 -9.87 17.48
CA PHE A 137 -6.88 -9.55 16.09
C PHE A 137 -5.90 -10.16 15.10
N PHE A 138 -4.58 -9.95 15.30
CA PHE A 138 -3.54 -10.36 14.34
C PHE A 138 -3.01 -11.76 14.60
N GLY A 139 -3.22 -12.30 15.78
CA GLY A 139 -2.67 -13.57 16.22
C GLY A 139 -1.40 -13.40 17.02
N GLU A 140 -1.11 -14.42 17.80
CA GLU A 140 0.09 -14.51 18.64
C GLU A 140 1.10 -15.47 18.02
N MET A 141 2.36 -15.08 18.03
CA MET A 141 3.46 -15.87 17.52
C MET A 141 4.48 -16.12 18.62
N SER A 142 5.16 -17.27 18.56
CA SER A 142 6.30 -17.60 19.41
C SER A 142 7.60 -17.50 18.59
N SER A 143 8.68 -17.16 19.25
CA SER A 143 10.01 -17.02 18.65
C SER A 143 10.83 -18.30 18.88
N TYR A 144 11.60 -18.72 17.87
CA TYR A 144 12.64 -19.70 18.04
C TYR A 144 13.99 -18.95 18.21
N PRO A 145 14.88 -19.28 19.15
CA PRO A 145 14.84 -20.46 20.06
C PRO A 145 14.08 -20.24 21.38
N ASP A 146 13.51 -19.06 21.66
CA ASP A 146 12.79 -18.78 22.91
C ASP A 146 11.26 -18.86 22.71
N PRO A 147 10.64 -20.02 23.03
CA PRO A 147 9.19 -20.20 22.86
C PRO A 147 8.35 -19.36 23.84
N ASN A 148 8.98 -18.77 24.88
CA ASN A 148 8.28 -17.88 25.82
C ASN A 148 8.20 -16.43 25.31
N ARG A 149 9.00 -16.07 24.32
CA ARG A 149 8.91 -14.75 23.69
C ARG A 149 7.69 -14.71 22.76
N ARG A 150 6.67 -14.04 23.22
CA ARG A 150 5.44 -13.80 22.46
C ARG A 150 5.53 -12.47 21.75
N TYR A 151 5.11 -12.45 20.49
CA TYR A 151 5.03 -11.24 19.69
C TYR A 151 3.89 -11.36 18.67
N THR A 152 3.51 -10.25 18.09
CA THR A 152 2.51 -10.24 17.02
C THR A 152 3.05 -9.50 15.81
N MET A 153 2.67 -9.97 14.64
CA MET A 153 3.05 -9.37 13.36
C MET A 153 1.83 -9.14 12.48
N GLY A 154 1.94 -8.19 11.59
CA GLY A 154 0.98 -7.95 10.52
C GLY A 154 1.66 -7.97 9.16
N LEU A 155 0.89 -8.24 8.12
CA LEU A 155 1.28 -8.00 6.73
C LEU A 155 0.85 -6.57 6.37
N ALA A 156 1.81 -5.66 6.24
CA ALA A 156 1.61 -4.35 5.65
C ALA A 156 1.76 -4.49 4.13
N SER A 157 0.83 -3.94 3.37
CA SER A 157 0.85 -3.94 1.92
C SER A 157 0.57 -2.55 1.38
N ILE A 158 1.27 -2.18 0.31
CA ILE A 158 1.12 -0.88 -0.35
C ILE A 158 1.02 -1.06 -1.85
N ILE A 159 0.34 -0.10 -2.50
CA ILE A 159 0.52 0.17 -3.92
C ILE A 159 1.00 1.61 -4.08
N TYR A 160 2.00 1.82 -4.92
CA TYR A 160 2.62 3.12 -5.11
C TYR A 160 2.93 3.41 -6.58
N ASP A 161 2.88 4.69 -6.92
CA ASP A 161 3.34 5.22 -8.21
C ASP A 161 4.86 5.32 -8.20
N VAL A 162 5.48 4.46 -8.99
CA VAL A 162 6.95 4.29 -9.04
C VAL A 162 7.64 5.51 -9.63
N LEU A 163 7.01 6.16 -10.63
CA LEU A 163 7.60 7.29 -11.32
C LEU A 163 7.41 8.61 -10.57
N ASP A 164 6.29 8.73 -9.88
CA ASP A 164 5.95 9.92 -9.12
C ASP A 164 6.28 9.83 -7.63
N ASP A 165 6.81 8.67 -7.15
CA ASP A 165 7.19 8.42 -5.75
C ASP A 165 6.03 8.72 -4.79
N TYR A 166 4.84 8.16 -5.08
CA TYR A 166 3.65 8.45 -4.30
C TYR A 166 2.89 7.19 -3.91
N ILE A 167 2.55 7.04 -2.62
CA ILE A 167 1.73 5.92 -2.14
C ILE A 167 0.27 6.20 -2.50
N LEU A 168 -0.38 5.24 -3.17
CA LEU A 168 -1.76 5.33 -3.61
C LEU A 168 -2.74 4.72 -2.60
N HIS A 169 -2.32 3.65 -1.94
CA HIS A 169 -3.10 2.99 -0.91
C HIS A 169 -2.19 2.11 -0.06
N ALA A 170 -2.50 2.05 1.23
CA ALA A 170 -1.83 1.18 2.20
C ALA A 170 -2.85 0.39 3.02
N SER A 171 -2.55 -0.87 3.30
CA SER A 171 -3.38 -1.73 4.12
C SER A 171 -2.56 -2.57 5.09
N ILE A 172 -3.20 -3.03 6.16
CA ILE A 172 -2.58 -3.94 7.12
C ILE A 172 -3.51 -5.14 7.38
N HIS A 173 -2.96 -6.32 7.26
CA HIS A 173 -3.67 -7.59 7.36
C HIS A 173 -3.05 -8.48 8.44
N LYS A 174 -3.74 -9.57 8.79
CA LYS A 174 -3.17 -10.61 9.65
C LYS A 174 -1.90 -11.18 9.01
N PHE A 175 -0.95 -11.57 9.83
CA PHE A 175 0.35 -12.09 9.37
C PHE A 175 0.25 -13.21 8.33
N LEU A 176 -0.71 -14.14 8.51
CA LEU A 176 -0.93 -15.26 7.59
C LEU A 176 -1.83 -14.92 6.40
N SER A 177 -2.24 -13.66 6.25
CA SER A 177 -3.01 -13.25 5.08
C SER A 177 -2.20 -13.38 3.80
N SER A 178 -2.89 -13.65 2.71
CA SER A 178 -2.27 -13.75 1.40
C SER A 178 -1.87 -12.38 0.87
N GLU A 179 -0.62 -12.21 0.44
CA GLU A 179 -0.15 -11.01 -0.26
C GLU A 179 -0.98 -10.74 -1.52
N ARG A 180 -1.45 -11.79 -2.20
CA ARG A 180 -2.34 -11.66 -3.38
C ARG A 180 -3.71 -11.09 -3.00
N ALA A 181 -4.27 -11.49 -1.86
CA ALA A 181 -5.54 -10.94 -1.40
C ALA A 181 -5.41 -9.45 -1.06
N ALA A 182 -4.30 -9.04 -0.43
CA ALA A 182 -3.99 -7.64 -0.21
C ALA A 182 -3.82 -6.86 -1.53
N ALA A 183 -3.14 -7.47 -2.52
CA ALA A 183 -3.00 -6.88 -3.85
C ALA A 183 -4.36 -6.66 -4.54
N LEU A 184 -5.28 -7.63 -4.45
CA LEU A 184 -6.63 -7.46 -5.01
C LEU A 184 -7.40 -6.31 -4.37
N GLU A 185 -7.21 -6.04 -3.07
CA GLU A 185 -7.77 -4.86 -2.40
C GLU A 185 -7.22 -3.57 -3.03
N HIS A 186 -5.90 -3.51 -3.28
CA HIS A 186 -5.28 -2.37 -3.94
C HIS A 186 -5.81 -2.14 -5.36
N LEU A 187 -5.99 -3.21 -6.14
CA LEU A 187 -6.53 -3.10 -7.51
C LEU A 187 -7.95 -2.51 -7.50
N LYS A 188 -8.81 -2.95 -6.59
CA LYS A 188 -10.15 -2.37 -6.42
C LYS A 188 -10.12 -0.90 -6.07
N VAL A 189 -9.19 -0.49 -5.20
CA VAL A 189 -9.03 0.93 -4.86
C VAL A 189 -8.60 1.75 -6.08
N LEU A 190 -7.71 1.22 -6.93
CA LEU A 190 -7.35 1.88 -8.20
C LEU A 190 -8.55 2.00 -9.15
N GLU A 191 -9.41 0.97 -9.21
CA GLU A 191 -10.64 1.00 -9.99
C GLU A 191 -11.58 2.10 -9.47
N ASP A 192 -11.82 2.14 -8.17
CA ASP A 192 -12.67 3.14 -7.51
C ASP A 192 -12.15 4.59 -7.72
N MET A 193 -10.84 4.77 -7.74
CA MET A 193 -10.20 6.06 -7.99
C MET A 193 -10.10 6.41 -9.49
N GLY A 194 -10.40 5.49 -10.40
CA GLY A 194 -10.23 5.68 -11.84
C GLY A 194 -8.77 5.80 -12.30
N LEU A 195 -7.82 5.31 -11.49
CA LEU A 195 -6.37 5.44 -11.75
C LEU A 195 -5.78 4.26 -12.55
N TYR A 196 -6.57 3.23 -12.84
CA TYR A 196 -6.10 2.02 -13.52
C TYR A 196 -5.91 2.20 -15.03
N ASN A 197 -6.58 3.19 -15.64
CA ASN A 197 -6.47 3.45 -17.07
C ASN A 197 -5.04 3.83 -17.46
N ASN A 198 -4.52 3.22 -18.51
CA ASN A 198 -3.16 3.48 -19.01
C ASN A 198 -2.06 3.25 -17.96
N SER A 199 -2.27 2.32 -17.03
CA SER A 199 -1.30 1.97 -16.00
C SER A 199 -0.83 0.52 -16.13
N ILE A 200 0.45 0.27 -15.84
CA ILE A 200 1.05 -1.05 -15.71
C ILE A 200 1.35 -1.29 -14.25
N ILE A 201 0.88 -2.43 -13.73
CA ILE A 201 1.10 -2.80 -12.33
C ILE A 201 2.18 -3.87 -12.26
N ILE A 202 3.24 -3.58 -11.50
CA ILE A 202 4.41 -4.44 -11.36
C ILE A 202 4.29 -5.26 -10.07
N PHE A 203 4.40 -6.58 -10.19
CA PHE A 203 4.31 -7.52 -9.09
C PHE A 203 5.57 -8.38 -8.97
N ASP A 204 5.95 -8.69 -7.74
CA ASP A 204 7.04 -9.63 -7.48
C ASP A 204 6.63 -11.08 -7.64
N ARG A 205 7.62 -11.97 -7.55
CA ARG A 205 7.50 -13.42 -7.72
C ARG A 205 6.44 -14.08 -6.83
N GLY A 206 6.17 -13.51 -5.66
CA GLY A 206 5.14 -14.00 -4.71
C GLY A 206 3.70 -13.86 -5.21
N TYR A 207 3.47 -12.90 -6.09
CA TYR A 207 2.11 -12.52 -6.52
C TYR A 207 1.58 -13.36 -7.68
N TYR A 208 2.45 -13.91 -8.54
CA TYR A 208 1.98 -14.66 -9.68
C TYR A 208 1.13 -15.88 -9.27
N SER A 209 -0.06 -15.97 -9.81
CA SER A 209 -0.90 -17.15 -9.99
C SER A 209 -1.77 -16.95 -11.23
N GLU A 210 -2.28 -18.03 -11.80
CA GLU A 210 -3.18 -17.93 -12.95
C GLU A 210 -4.43 -17.11 -12.61
N ASP A 211 -5.00 -17.30 -11.42
CA ASP A 211 -6.17 -16.54 -10.96
C ASP A 211 -5.88 -15.03 -10.86
N MET A 212 -4.73 -14.66 -10.30
CA MET A 212 -4.34 -13.23 -10.18
C MET A 212 -4.10 -12.61 -11.57
N PHE A 213 -3.47 -13.35 -12.48
CA PHE A 213 -3.25 -12.90 -13.85
C PHE A 213 -4.59 -12.75 -14.60
N ARG A 214 -5.49 -13.73 -14.49
CA ARG A 214 -6.85 -13.67 -15.05
C ARG A 214 -7.63 -12.49 -14.49
N TYR A 215 -7.59 -12.26 -13.18
CA TYR A 215 -8.22 -11.10 -12.57
C TYR A 215 -7.75 -9.79 -13.22
N CYS A 216 -6.44 -9.62 -13.39
CA CYS A 216 -5.90 -8.42 -14.05
C CYS A 216 -6.46 -8.27 -15.47
N VAL A 217 -6.50 -9.34 -16.26
CA VAL A 217 -7.03 -9.30 -17.64
C VAL A 217 -8.52 -8.99 -17.66
N GLU A 218 -9.31 -9.65 -16.84
CA GLU A 218 -10.77 -9.49 -16.77
C GLU A 218 -11.21 -8.10 -16.33
N HIS A 219 -10.40 -7.45 -15.45
CA HIS A 219 -10.66 -6.11 -14.95
C HIS A 219 -9.92 -5.01 -15.74
N GLY A 220 -9.26 -5.37 -16.85
CA GLY A 220 -8.58 -4.40 -17.70
C GLY A 220 -7.29 -3.81 -17.14
N HIS A 221 -6.70 -4.44 -16.11
CA HIS A 221 -5.39 -4.03 -15.58
C HIS A 221 -4.28 -4.59 -16.46
N LEU A 222 -3.36 -3.74 -16.90
CA LEU A 222 -2.09 -4.20 -17.44
C LEU A 222 -1.15 -4.57 -16.30
N CYS A 223 -0.51 -5.73 -16.40
CA CYS A 223 0.35 -6.22 -15.33
C CYS A 223 1.66 -6.80 -15.85
N VAL A 224 2.71 -6.71 -15.03
CA VAL A 224 3.98 -7.41 -15.20
C VAL A 224 4.26 -8.16 -13.90
N MET A 225 4.34 -9.49 -13.99
CA MET A 225 4.53 -10.38 -12.85
C MET A 225 5.81 -11.19 -13.02
N ARG A 226 6.68 -11.18 -12.02
CA ARG A 226 7.84 -12.08 -12.00
C ARG A 226 7.38 -13.51 -11.74
N LEU A 227 7.83 -14.43 -12.58
CA LEU A 227 7.55 -15.85 -12.45
C LEU A 227 8.60 -16.55 -11.56
N LYS A 228 8.17 -17.63 -10.91
CA LYS A 228 9.10 -18.55 -10.28
C LYS A 228 9.81 -19.36 -11.36
N GLU A 229 11.11 -19.61 -11.16
CA GLU A 229 11.82 -20.57 -11.95
C GLU A 229 11.18 -21.98 -11.83
N GLY A 230 11.24 -22.72 -12.91
CA GLY A 230 10.80 -24.12 -12.91
C GLY A 230 9.30 -24.35 -13.05
N ILE A 231 8.46 -23.32 -13.15
CA ILE A 231 7.06 -23.50 -13.57
C ILE A 231 6.98 -23.74 -15.10
N ASN A 232 5.87 -24.28 -15.57
CA ASN A 232 5.70 -24.65 -16.98
C ASN A 232 5.96 -23.48 -17.95
N LEU A 233 5.51 -22.28 -17.58
CA LEU A 233 5.69 -21.09 -18.41
C LEU A 233 7.18 -20.69 -18.51
N SER A 234 7.90 -20.62 -17.39
CA SER A 234 9.33 -20.28 -17.42
C SER A 234 10.17 -21.36 -18.08
N LYS A 235 9.86 -22.65 -17.90
CA LYS A 235 10.59 -23.76 -18.58
C LYS A 235 10.44 -23.76 -20.09
N LYS A 236 9.30 -23.32 -20.62
CA LYS A 236 9.01 -23.27 -22.05
C LYS A 236 9.50 -21.98 -22.71
N CYS A 237 9.78 -20.97 -21.92
CA CYS A 237 10.17 -19.65 -22.44
C CYS A 237 11.59 -19.68 -22.98
N ASN A 238 11.75 -19.23 -24.22
CA ASN A 238 13.03 -18.99 -24.87
C ASN A 238 12.98 -17.61 -25.51
N GLY A 239 13.41 -16.62 -24.75
CA GLY A 239 13.43 -15.23 -25.17
C GLY A 239 12.12 -14.48 -24.95
N ASP A 240 11.24 -14.43 -25.93
CA ASP A 240 9.95 -13.73 -25.89
C ASP A 240 8.92 -14.64 -26.55
N MET A 241 7.91 -15.06 -25.81
CA MET A 241 6.88 -15.95 -26.35
C MET A 241 5.48 -15.54 -25.90
N ILE A 242 4.49 -15.83 -26.75
CA ILE A 242 3.08 -15.78 -26.39
C ILE A 242 2.60 -17.21 -26.12
N SER A 243 1.93 -17.41 -25.02
CA SER A 243 1.29 -18.66 -24.63
C SER A 243 -0.18 -18.39 -24.28
N ILE A 244 -0.93 -19.45 -24.00
CA ILE A 244 -2.33 -19.35 -23.59
C ILE A 244 -2.51 -20.08 -22.27
N LEU A 245 -3.07 -19.37 -21.29
CA LEU A 245 -3.59 -19.97 -20.07
C LEU A 245 -4.95 -20.57 -20.40
N GLN A 246 -5.01 -21.91 -20.45
CA GLN A 246 -6.22 -22.64 -20.83
C GLN A 246 -7.32 -22.41 -19.81
N GLY A 247 -8.50 -22.06 -20.29
CA GLY A 247 -9.70 -22.03 -19.48
C GLY A 247 -10.19 -23.43 -19.12
N THR A 248 -10.91 -23.55 -18.03
CA THR A 248 -11.54 -24.80 -17.62
C THR A 248 -13.04 -24.64 -17.52
N SER A 249 -13.79 -25.56 -18.16
CA SER A 249 -15.26 -25.58 -18.11
C SER A 249 -15.79 -25.77 -16.68
N LYS A 250 -15.02 -26.40 -15.78
CA LYS A 250 -15.38 -26.58 -14.37
C LYS A 250 -15.42 -25.28 -13.60
N GLU A 251 -14.54 -24.35 -13.94
CA GLU A 251 -14.40 -23.06 -13.27
C GLU A 251 -15.05 -21.91 -14.07
N GLY A 252 -15.59 -22.22 -15.26
CA GLY A 252 -16.21 -21.22 -16.13
C GLY A 252 -15.21 -20.19 -16.67
N THR A 253 -13.90 -20.52 -16.68
CA THR A 253 -12.84 -19.62 -17.13
C THR A 253 -12.59 -19.75 -18.62
N SER A 254 -12.29 -18.64 -19.29
CA SER A 254 -11.94 -18.58 -20.72
C SER A 254 -10.42 -18.69 -20.92
N ASP A 255 -10.00 -18.97 -22.14
CA ASP A 255 -8.61 -18.92 -22.57
C ASP A 255 -8.09 -17.47 -22.48
N VAL A 256 -6.89 -17.28 -21.89
CA VAL A 256 -6.29 -15.96 -21.72
C VAL A 256 -4.88 -15.95 -22.32
N PRO A 257 -4.59 -15.07 -23.29
CA PRO A 257 -3.22 -14.92 -23.81
C PRO A 257 -2.30 -14.31 -22.75
N ILE A 258 -1.09 -14.84 -22.69
CA ILE A 258 -0.01 -14.38 -21.79
C ILE A 258 1.30 -14.29 -22.55
N ARG A 259 1.97 -13.15 -22.48
CA ARG A 259 3.33 -12.94 -22.99
C ARG A 259 4.31 -13.26 -21.89
N VAL A 260 5.28 -14.11 -22.18
CA VAL A 260 6.33 -14.52 -21.24
C VAL A 260 7.69 -14.12 -21.80
N LEU A 261 8.47 -13.45 -21.00
CA LEU A 261 9.75 -12.87 -21.36
C LEU A 261 10.86 -13.48 -20.51
N GLU A 262 11.94 -13.91 -21.13
CA GLU A 262 13.18 -14.29 -20.47
C GLU A 262 14.12 -13.09 -20.47
N ILE A 263 14.44 -12.55 -19.31
CA ILE A 263 15.28 -11.38 -19.11
C ILE A 263 16.65 -11.84 -18.57
N PRO A 264 17.75 -11.72 -19.34
CA PRO A 264 19.09 -12.00 -18.82
C PRO A 264 19.51 -10.92 -17.84
N LEU A 265 20.10 -11.32 -16.71
CA LEU A 265 20.70 -10.45 -15.71
C LEU A 265 22.22 -10.37 -15.88
N ASP A 266 22.84 -9.34 -15.29
CA ASP A 266 24.28 -9.08 -15.44
C ASP A 266 25.17 -10.15 -14.80
N ASP A 267 24.64 -10.89 -13.82
CA ASP A 267 25.31 -12.02 -13.16
C ASP A 267 25.20 -13.35 -13.93
N GLY A 268 24.59 -13.32 -15.12
CA GLY A 268 24.35 -14.50 -15.95
C GLY A 268 23.13 -15.32 -15.58
N THR A 269 22.38 -14.94 -14.54
CA THR A 269 21.10 -15.55 -14.20
C THR A 269 19.99 -15.03 -15.11
N LYS A 270 18.82 -15.66 -15.05
CA LYS A 270 17.66 -15.27 -15.86
C LYS A 270 16.47 -15.00 -14.96
N GLU A 271 15.73 -13.96 -15.29
CA GLU A 271 14.41 -13.71 -14.75
C GLU A 271 13.34 -13.96 -15.79
N TYR A 272 12.17 -14.40 -15.35
CA TYR A 272 11.04 -14.61 -16.24
C TYR A 272 9.90 -13.68 -15.82
N LEU A 273 9.37 -12.93 -16.78
CA LEU A 273 8.27 -12.02 -16.58
C LEU A 273 7.05 -12.48 -17.38
N ALA A 274 5.89 -12.43 -16.78
CA ALA A 274 4.60 -12.65 -17.42
C ALA A 274 3.83 -11.35 -17.51
N THR A 275 3.20 -11.07 -18.66
CA THR A 275 2.47 -9.83 -18.88
C THR A 275 1.30 -10.03 -19.84
N ASN A 276 0.28 -9.20 -19.70
CA ASN A 276 -0.79 -9.02 -20.70
C ASN A 276 -0.58 -7.74 -21.55
N LEU A 277 0.61 -7.15 -21.53
CA LEU A 277 0.99 -6.03 -22.39
C LEU A 277 1.52 -6.56 -23.72
N PHE A 278 0.71 -6.38 -24.77
CA PHE A 278 1.02 -6.82 -26.14
C PHE A 278 1.34 -5.67 -27.09
N ASP A 279 1.54 -4.46 -26.58
CA ASP A 279 1.92 -3.32 -27.38
C ASP A 279 3.25 -3.61 -28.12
N PRO A 280 3.29 -3.60 -29.47
CA PRO A 280 4.49 -3.86 -30.23
C PRO A 280 5.60 -2.83 -30.01
N ALA A 281 5.24 -1.61 -29.58
CA ALA A 281 6.20 -0.56 -29.25
C ALA A 281 6.99 -0.90 -27.97
N VAL A 282 6.47 -1.78 -27.11
CA VAL A 282 7.13 -2.23 -25.88
C VAL A 282 7.89 -3.52 -26.15
N THR A 283 9.18 -3.36 -26.47
CA THR A 283 10.07 -4.48 -26.79
C THR A 283 10.53 -5.22 -25.54
N LYS A 284 11.03 -6.45 -25.71
CA LYS A 284 11.58 -7.28 -24.62
C LYS A 284 12.62 -6.54 -23.79
N ASP A 285 13.52 -5.80 -24.41
CA ASP A 285 14.61 -5.13 -23.71
C ASP A 285 14.12 -4.02 -22.79
N MET A 286 13.00 -3.39 -23.12
CA MET A 286 12.36 -2.38 -22.27
C MET A 286 11.78 -2.97 -20.98
N PHE A 287 11.39 -4.25 -20.96
CA PHE A 287 10.88 -4.89 -19.75
C PHE A 287 11.93 -5.05 -18.67
N ARG A 288 13.20 -5.12 -19.03
CA ARG A 288 14.29 -5.11 -18.05
C ARG A 288 14.27 -3.80 -17.26
N GLU A 289 14.27 -2.67 -17.95
CA GLU A 289 14.18 -1.34 -17.33
C GLU A 289 12.91 -1.21 -16.50
N LEU A 290 11.76 -1.53 -17.11
CA LEU A 290 10.46 -1.45 -16.43
C LEU A 290 10.43 -2.20 -15.11
N TYR A 291 10.95 -3.41 -15.07
CA TYR A 291 10.92 -4.22 -13.87
C TYR A 291 11.88 -3.68 -12.78
N PHE A 292 13.01 -3.10 -13.17
CA PHE A 292 13.94 -2.47 -12.24
C PHE A 292 13.45 -1.18 -11.61
N TYR A 293 12.47 -0.49 -12.20
CA TYR A 293 11.84 0.67 -11.55
C TYR A 293 11.17 0.35 -10.22
N ARG A 294 10.89 -0.92 -9.95
CA ARG A 294 10.29 -1.33 -8.69
C ARG A 294 11.23 -1.23 -7.48
N TRP A 295 12.55 -1.23 -7.71
CA TRP A 295 13.58 -1.26 -6.65
C TRP A 295 14.23 0.10 -6.37
#